data_56157ae816342befa83976cf3a480e51
#
_entry.id   56157ae816342befa83976cf3a480e51
#
_cell.length_a   1.000
_cell.length_b   1.000
_cell.length_c   1.000
_cell.angle_alpha   90.00
_cell.angle_beta   90.00
_cell.angle_gamma   90.00
#
_symmetry.space_group_name_H-M   'P 1'
#
loop_
_entity.id
_entity.type
_entity.pdbx_description
1 polymer ?
#
loop_
_entity_poly.entity_id
_entity_poly.type
_entity_poly.pdbx_seq_one_letter_code
_entity_poly.pdbx_strand_id
1 'polypeptide(L)'
;MERAIITINESGRVNIPSGNVWMSEMELVELFGVIAPTLRAAIRAIYMSGTHCHVSTKRCDLATPASWATFYNLEVVIALAFRLNTYEANLIRQKVLEGICQRKENENYWHVLKFKYTANKMTAKWIIN
;
A
#
# COMPACT_ATOMS: atom_id res chain seq x y z
N MET A 1 3.11 -18.42 -11.81
CA MET A 1 3.35 -16.97 -11.65
C MET A 1 4.16 -16.75 -10.39
N GLU A 2 5.31 -16.15 -10.54
CA GLU A 2 6.13 -15.80 -9.41
C GLU A 2 5.61 -14.49 -8.80
N ARG A 3 5.19 -14.55 -7.56
CA ARG A 3 4.59 -13.40 -6.89
C ARG A 3 4.98 -13.35 -5.42
N ALA A 4 4.98 -12.18 -4.86
CA ALA A 4 5.21 -11.95 -3.44
C ALA A 4 3.91 -11.50 -2.78
N ILE A 5 3.78 -11.77 -1.49
CA ILE A 5 2.62 -11.36 -0.70
C ILE A 5 3.07 -10.55 0.53
N ILE A 6 2.20 -9.66 0.97
CA ILE A 6 2.39 -8.91 2.20
C ILE A 6 1.95 -9.81 3.36
N THR A 7 2.73 -9.84 4.43
CA THR A 7 2.42 -10.64 5.61
C THR A 7 2.51 -9.79 6.88
N ILE A 8 1.72 -10.17 7.88
CA ILE A 8 1.80 -9.61 9.23
C ILE A 8 2.08 -10.78 10.16
N ASN A 9 3.16 -10.71 10.93
CA ASN A 9 3.51 -11.76 11.87
C ASN A 9 2.72 -11.63 13.19
N GLU A 10 2.88 -12.58 14.08
CA GLU A 10 2.18 -12.63 15.36
C GLU A 10 2.49 -11.42 16.26
N SER A 11 3.66 -10.82 16.10
CA SER A 11 4.05 -9.63 16.86
C SER A 11 3.52 -8.33 16.26
N GLY A 12 2.79 -8.38 15.15
CA GLY A 12 2.25 -7.22 14.45
C GLY A 12 3.22 -6.55 13.49
N ARG A 13 4.35 -7.21 13.20
CA ARG A 13 5.32 -6.68 12.24
C ARG A 13 4.85 -6.98 10.82
N VAL A 14 4.78 -5.94 10.00
CA VAL A 14 4.39 -6.04 8.60
C VAL A 14 5.63 -6.23 7.73
N ASN A 15 5.57 -7.21 6.83
CA ASN A 15 6.59 -7.43 5.82
C ASN A 15 6.02 -7.11 4.44
N ILE A 16 6.53 -6.05 3.81
CA ILE A 16 6.19 -5.68 2.43
C ILE A 16 7.40 -6.04 1.58
N PRO A 17 7.33 -7.10 0.76
CA PRO A 17 8.46 -7.49 -0.08
C PRO A 17 8.74 -6.46 -1.16
N SER A 18 9.99 -6.40 -1.59
CA SER A 18 10.43 -5.49 -2.66
C SER A 18 10.10 -6.00 -4.07
N GLY A 19 9.58 -7.21 -4.19
CA GLY A 19 9.26 -7.82 -5.47
C GLY A 19 7.84 -7.53 -5.95
N ASN A 20 7.40 -8.31 -6.94
CA ASN A 20 6.06 -8.20 -7.50
C ASN A 20 5.00 -8.69 -6.52
N VAL A 21 4.33 -7.76 -5.87
CA VAL A 21 3.23 -8.08 -4.97
C VAL A 21 1.95 -8.25 -5.79
N TRP A 22 1.38 -9.44 -5.71
CA TRP A 22 0.08 -9.80 -6.28
C TRP A 22 -0.63 -10.67 -5.27
N MET A 23 -1.79 -10.26 -4.82
CA MET A 23 -2.55 -10.96 -3.80
C MET A 23 -3.96 -11.27 -4.27
N SER A 24 -4.41 -12.49 -3.96
CA SER A 24 -5.77 -12.93 -4.26
C SER A 24 -6.74 -12.35 -3.22
N GLU A 25 -8.03 -12.45 -3.53
CA GLU A 25 -9.09 -12.03 -2.62
C GLU A 25 -9.00 -12.73 -1.26
N MET A 26 -8.77 -14.05 -1.25
CA MET A 26 -8.64 -14.80 0.00
C MET A 26 -7.46 -14.35 0.83
N GLU A 27 -6.33 -14.10 0.19
CA GLU A 27 -5.14 -13.60 0.86
C GLU A 27 -5.37 -12.21 1.45
N LEU A 28 -6.10 -11.36 0.74
CA LEU A 28 -6.47 -10.02 1.23
C LEU A 28 -7.46 -10.07 2.38
N VAL A 29 -8.40 -11.00 2.35
CA VAL A 29 -9.35 -11.23 3.46
C VAL A 29 -8.58 -11.60 4.73
N GLU A 30 -7.63 -12.50 4.62
CA GLU A 30 -6.78 -12.91 5.75
C GLU A 30 -5.89 -11.75 6.23
N LEU A 31 -5.27 -11.04 5.29
CA LEU A 31 -4.36 -9.94 5.62
C LEU A 31 -5.06 -8.82 6.39
N PHE A 32 -6.23 -8.39 5.92
CA PHE A 32 -6.96 -7.25 6.50
C PHE A 32 -7.94 -7.64 7.61
N GLY A 33 -8.16 -8.92 7.84
CA GLY A 33 -9.09 -9.37 8.87
C GLY A 33 -10.54 -8.95 8.62
N VAL A 34 -10.96 -8.95 7.36
CA VAL A 34 -12.32 -8.61 6.95
C VAL A 34 -13.00 -9.81 6.30
N ILE A 35 -14.33 -9.76 6.20
CA ILE A 35 -15.08 -10.76 5.46
C ILE A 35 -15.08 -10.43 3.94
N ALA A 36 -15.24 -11.45 3.12
CA ALA A 36 -15.18 -11.30 1.67
C ALA A 36 -16.13 -10.25 1.10
N PRO A 37 -17.40 -10.14 1.50
CA PRO A 37 -18.27 -9.08 1.00
C PRO A 37 -17.76 -7.67 1.28
N THR A 38 -17.19 -7.45 2.46
CA THR A 38 -16.60 -6.15 2.82
C THR A 38 -15.41 -5.83 1.93
N LEU A 39 -14.54 -6.81 1.70
CA LEU A 39 -13.39 -6.65 0.81
C LEU A 39 -13.83 -6.34 -0.61
N ARG A 40 -14.79 -7.09 -1.15
CA ARG A 40 -15.30 -6.88 -2.52
C ARG A 40 -15.90 -5.50 -2.68
N ALA A 41 -16.65 -5.02 -1.69
CA ALA A 41 -17.24 -3.68 -1.72
C ALA A 41 -16.14 -2.60 -1.74
N ALA A 42 -15.09 -2.78 -0.95
CA ALA A 42 -13.95 -1.85 -0.91
C ALA A 42 -13.20 -1.84 -2.25
N ILE A 43 -12.95 -2.99 -2.84
CA ILE A 43 -12.29 -3.11 -4.16
C ILE A 43 -13.14 -2.43 -5.23
N ARG A 44 -14.43 -2.69 -5.24
CA ARG A 44 -15.35 -2.05 -6.20
C ARG A 44 -15.30 -0.54 -6.06
N ALA A 45 -15.31 -0.02 -4.85
CA ALA A 45 -15.25 1.41 -4.60
C ALA A 45 -13.91 2.03 -5.09
N ILE A 46 -12.80 1.32 -4.92
CA ILE A 46 -11.50 1.75 -5.42
C ILE A 46 -11.53 1.92 -6.95
N TYR A 47 -12.05 0.93 -7.68
CA TYR A 47 -12.13 1.01 -9.13
C TYR A 47 -13.17 2.02 -9.62
N MET A 48 -14.27 2.19 -8.90
CA MET A 48 -15.29 3.19 -9.24
C MET A 48 -14.79 4.62 -9.06
N SER A 49 -13.77 4.85 -8.25
CA SER A 49 -13.15 6.17 -8.11
C SER A 49 -12.46 6.64 -9.39
N GLY A 50 -12.14 5.71 -10.31
CA GLY A 50 -11.49 6.00 -11.58
C GLY A 50 -10.01 6.31 -11.51
N THR A 51 -9.40 6.23 -10.32
CA THR A 51 -7.97 6.53 -10.14
C THR A 51 -7.06 5.34 -10.40
N HIS A 52 -7.62 4.13 -10.44
CA HIS A 52 -6.86 2.90 -10.61
C HIS A 52 -7.25 2.21 -11.92
N CYS A 53 -6.25 1.76 -12.66
CA CYS A 53 -6.47 1.08 -13.93
C CYS A 53 -6.62 -0.43 -13.73
N HIS A 54 -7.74 -0.99 -14.20
CA HIS A 54 -7.99 -2.44 -14.11
C HIS A 54 -6.90 -3.27 -14.82
N VAL A 55 -6.40 -2.77 -15.95
CA VAL A 55 -5.45 -3.53 -16.76
C VAL A 55 -4.10 -3.69 -16.07
N SER A 56 -3.64 -2.64 -15.35
CA SER A 56 -2.34 -2.67 -14.71
C SER A 56 -2.37 -3.19 -13.27
N THR A 57 -3.52 -3.11 -12.60
CA THR A 57 -3.62 -3.41 -11.16
C THR A 57 -4.31 -4.74 -10.86
N LYS A 58 -4.94 -5.35 -11.86
CA LYS A 58 -5.75 -6.56 -11.72
C LYS A 58 -5.29 -7.63 -12.71
N ARG A 59 -5.10 -8.85 -12.25
CA ARG A 59 -4.70 -9.97 -13.08
C ARG A 59 -5.53 -11.21 -12.72
N CYS A 60 -6.02 -11.91 -13.74
CA CYS A 60 -6.68 -13.20 -13.58
C CYS A 60 -5.72 -14.30 -14.02
N ASP A 61 -5.53 -15.31 -13.18
CA ASP A 61 -4.75 -16.47 -13.55
C ASP A 61 -5.70 -17.56 -14.05
N LEU A 62 -5.62 -17.82 -15.36
CA LEU A 62 -6.44 -18.84 -16.02
C LEU A 62 -5.69 -20.17 -16.19
N ALA A 63 -4.48 -20.28 -15.65
CA ALA A 63 -3.61 -21.43 -15.87
C ALA A 63 -4.12 -22.71 -15.20
N THR A 64 -4.91 -22.60 -14.13
CA THR A 64 -5.51 -23.76 -13.45
C THR A 64 -7.01 -23.53 -13.23
N PRO A 65 -7.86 -24.54 -13.49
CA PRO A 65 -9.31 -24.39 -13.28
C PRO A 65 -9.71 -24.04 -11.83
N ALA A 66 -8.87 -24.40 -10.87
CA ALA A 66 -9.07 -24.10 -9.47
C ALA A 66 -8.65 -22.68 -9.08
N SER A 67 -7.96 -21.98 -9.96
CA SER A 67 -7.39 -20.66 -9.68
C SER A 67 -8.04 -19.55 -10.49
N TRP A 68 -9.35 -19.53 -10.56
CA TRP A 68 -10.07 -18.38 -11.10
C TRP A 68 -9.94 -17.17 -10.18
N ALA A 69 -8.90 -17.20 -9.35
CA ALA A 69 -8.59 -16.12 -8.46
C ALA A 69 -8.11 -14.91 -9.25
N THR A 70 -8.76 -13.79 -9.02
CA THR A 70 -8.27 -12.51 -9.46
C THR A 70 -7.20 -12.04 -8.48
N PHE A 71 -6.09 -11.59 -9.01
CA PHE A 71 -4.99 -11.04 -8.22
C PHE A 71 -4.93 -9.53 -8.36
N TYR A 72 -4.59 -8.85 -7.29
CA TYR A 72 -4.47 -7.40 -7.22
C TYR A 72 -3.04 -7.04 -6.82
N ASN A 73 -2.51 -5.98 -7.43
CA ASN A 73 -1.13 -5.57 -7.19
C ASN A 73 -0.98 -4.73 -5.92
N LEU A 74 0.25 -4.31 -5.64
CA LEU A 74 0.58 -3.51 -4.46
C LEU A 74 -0.23 -2.21 -4.38
N GLU A 75 -0.49 -1.56 -5.51
CA GLU A 75 -1.27 -0.32 -5.56
C GLU A 75 -2.66 -0.51 -4.95
N VAL A 76 -3.35 -1.59 -5.33
CA VAL A 76 -4.67 -1.91 -4.80
C VAL A 76 -4.59 -2.29 -3.31
N VAL A 77 -3.58 -3.05 -2.92
CA VAL A 77 -3.40 -3.44 -1.51
C VAL A 77 -3.19 -2.21 -0.62
N ILE A 78 -2.37 -1.28 -1.06
CA ILE A 78 -2.16 -0.02 -0.33
C ILE A 78 -3.44 0.82 -0.29
N ALA A 79 -4.16 0.92 -1.41
CA ALA A 79 -5.44 1.63 -1.45
C ALA A 79 -6.45 1.02 -0.47
N LEU A 80 -6.50 -0.31 -0.38
CA LEU A 80 -7.34 -1.01 0.60
C LEU A 80 -6.92 -0.69 2.04
N ALA A 81 -5.63 -0.64 2.31
CA ALA A 81 -5.13 -0.30 3.65
C ALA A 81 -5.57 1.09 4.11
N PHE A 82 -5.67 2.04 3.18
CA PHE A 82 -6.13 3.40 3.49
C PHE A 82 -7.65 3.54 3.47
N ARG A 83 -8.36 2.53 3.01
CA ARG A 83 -9.83 2.53 2.94
C ARG A 83 -10.48 1.71 4.05
N LEU A 84 -9.90 0.56 4.40
CA LEU A 84 -10.42 -0.33 5.42
C LEU A 84 -10.07 0.18 6.82
N ASN A 85 -10.99 -0.04 7.76
CA ASN A 85 -10.84 0.46 9.14
C ASN A 85 -10.65 -0.71 10.10
N THR A 86 -9.61 -1.50 9.87
CA THR A 86 -9.24 -2.62 10.74
C THR A 86 -7.88 -2.37 11.37
N TYR A 87 -7.56 -3.14 12.40
CA TYR A 87 -6.26 -3.09 13.06
C TYR A 87 -5.13 -3.42 12.10
N GLU A 88 -5.31 -4.46 11.29
CA GLU A 88 -4.35 -4.91 10.30
C GLU A 88 -4.11 -3.85 9.21
N ALA A 89 -5.18 -3.22 8.75
CA ALA A 89 -5.07 -2.11 7.79
C ALA A 89 -4.25 -0.96 8.39
N ASN A 90 -4.46 -0.65 9.66
CA ASN A 90 -3.69 0.38 10.35
C ASN A 90 -2.21 0.02 10.41
N LEU A 91 -1.87 -1.24 10.69
CA LEU A 91 -0.47 -1.68 10.71
C LEU A 91 0.20 -1.51 9.35
N ILE A 92 -0.51 -1.81 8.28
CA ILE A 92 0.01 -1.65 6.91
C ILE A 92 0.19 -0.18 6.58
N ARG A 93 -0.78 0.67 6.94
CA ARG A 93 -0.65 2.13 6.75
C ARG A 93 0.60 2.68 7.45
N GLN A 94 0.81 2.29 8.70
CA GLN A 94 1.97 2.72 9.48
C GLN A 94 3.27 2.27 8.83
N LYS A 95 3.33 1.03 8.35
CA LYS A 95 4.51 0.50 7.67
C LYS A 95 4.84 1.27 6.39
N VAL A 96 3.83 1.61 5.61
CA VAL A 96 4.00 2.42 4.39
C VAL A 96 4.55 3.80 4.74
N LEU A 97 3.98 4.43 5.76
CA LEU A 97 4.42 5.77 6.20
C LEU A 97 5.85 5.74 6.75
N GLU A 98 6.23 4.72 7.50
CA GLU A 98 7.60 4.52 7.96
C GLU A 98 8.57 4.41 6.79
N GLY A 99 8.22 3.65 5.77
CA GLY A 99 9.03 3.51 4.57
C GLY A 99 9.29 4.85 3.88
N ILE A 100 8.28 5.71 3.81
CA ILE A 100 8.41 7.06 3.27
C ILE A 100 9.32 7.91 4.15
N CYS A 101 9.17 7.85 5.46
CA CYS A 101 10.01 8.60 6.40
C CYS A 101 11.47 8.14 6.36
N GLN A 102 11.72 6.83 6.29
CA GLN A 102 13.08 6.30 6.20
C GLN A 102 13.77 6.73 4.91
N ARG A 103 13.06 6.85 3.81
CA ARG A 103 13.62 7.41 2.57
C ARG A 103 14.09 8.84 2.75
N LYS A 104 13.45 9.60 3.62
CA LYS A 104 13.84 10.97 3.95
C LYS A 104 15.13 11.03 4.78
N GLU A 105 15.49 9.94 5.44
CA GLU A 105 16.70 9.81 6.24
C GLU A 105 17.90 9.31 5.43
N ASN A 106 17.70 8.91 4.18
CA ASN A 106 18.80 8.56 3.28
C ASN A 106 19.71 9.79 3.06
N GLU A 107 21.00 9.59 3.21
CA GLU A 107 22.00 10.67 3.28
C GLU A 107 21.89 11.68 2.13
N ASN A 108 21.77 11.23 0.89
CA ASN A 108 21.65 12.12 -0.27
C ASN A 108 20.32 12.88 -0.27
N TYR A 109 19.26 12.21 0.13
CA TYR A 109 17.94 12.80 0.23
C TYR A 109 17.86 13.79 1.40
N TRP A 110 18.53 13.48 2.50
CA TRP A 110 18.63 14.34 3.67
C TRP A 110 19.30 15.68 3.34
N HIS A 111 20.38 15.67 2.57
CA HIS A 111 21.04 16.90 2.13
C HIS A 111 20.13 17.80 1.30
N VAL A 112 19.39 17.22 0.35
CA VAL A 112 18.44 17.96 -0.47
C VAL A 112 17.32 18.55 0.37
N LEU A 113 16.75 17.76 1.29
CA LEU A 113 15.71 18.22 2.19
C LEU A 113 16.20 19.29 3.16
N LYS A 114 17.38 19.12 3.71
CA LYS A 114 17.98 20.10 4.61
C LYS A 114 18.17 21.45 3.91
N PHE A 115 18.61 21.44 2.67
CA PHE A 115 18.71 22.65 1.86
C PHE A 115 17.35 23.29 1.60
N LYS A 116 16.37 22.50 1.19
CA LYS A 116 15.00 22.99 0.96
C LYS A 116 14.35 23.49 2.24
N TYR A 117 14.55 22.80 3.34
CA TYR A 117 14.02 23.21 4.64
C TYR A 117 14.59 24.56 5.08
N THR A 118 15.89 24.75 4.91
CA THR A 118 16.55 26.00 5.25
C THR A 118 16.02 27.16 4.39
N ALA A 119 15.86 26.93 3.08
CA ALA A 119 15.30 27.93 2.18
C ALA A 119 13.86 28.27 2.54
N ASN A 120 13.02 27.27 2.81
CA ASN A 120 11.63 27.47 3.22
C ASN A 120 11.52 28.18 4.57
N LYS A 121 12.40 27.87 5.50
CA LYS A 121 12.44 28.53 6.80
C LYS A 121 12.78 30.02 6.66
N MET A 122 13.71 30.35 5.81
CA MET A 122 14.04 31.72 5.51
C MET A 122 12.86 32.46 4.87
N THR A 123 12.19 31.84 3.90
CA THR A 123 11.02 32.39 3.25
C THR A 123 9.86 32.56 4.22
N ALA A 124 9.59 31.55 5.06
CA ALA A 124 8.53 31.61 6.06
C ALA A 124 8.78 32.70 7.11
N LYS A 125 10.02 32.92 7.46
CA LYS A 125 10.40 34.00 8.39
C LYS A 125 10.02 35.39 7.85
N TRP A 126 10.12 35.57 6.54
CA TRP A 126 9.70 36.83 5.90
C TRP A 126 8.19 36.97 5.80
N ILE A 127 7.44 35.86 5.69
CA ILE A 127 5.99 35.86 5.52
C ILE A 127 5.27 36.01 6.86
N ILE A 128 5.80 35.42 7.95
CA ILE A 128 5.17 35.40 9.26
C ILE A 128 5.43 36.68 10.06
N ASN A 129 6.46 37.39 9.71
CA ASN A 129 6.76 38.69 10.31
C ASN A 129 6.30 39.81 9.41
#